data_bb5133facd6b11b6df58c4e0b2d284df
#
_entry.id   bb5133facd6b11b6df58c4e0b2d284df
#
_cell.length_a   1.000
_cell.length_b   1.000
_cell.length_c   1.000
_cell.angle_alpha   90.00
_cell.angle_beta   90.00
_cell.angle_gamma   90.00
#
_symmetry.space_group_name_H-M   'P 1'
#
loop_
_entity.id
_entity.type
_entity.pdbx_description
1 polymer ?
#
loop_
_entity_poly.entity_id
_entity_poly.type
_entity_poly.pdbx_seq_one_letter_code
_entity_poly.pdbx_strand_id
1 'polypeptide(L)'
;MEVKHDRLSEEPYDQMKVKMGPRETPQNPARGASPNLYSTAKKKDYTVSVYLNNRGKSEHSQQKCIVGFALVCCFAISVALIFSAVDIPGSGNDMEDITEDNCNRNCRVQLVENIPDGLDSTDNKTKHISLFQGWTELLDAALHSVDIVSSKWALKNGDLDQNHSLSHWGEKIFEKLQDLKTRNIGLRIPINKFQFGSQETTNLKVNGALVKYINMTPIIGGELRSSFWVVDRKHIYIGSAHMDWRSLSQMKELGIIMYNCSCLGLDLHKIFSVYWQLEYRDSPPEIWSKKLFGISSMHSPLKLQLNGFEADVYLATSPEHLCPSGRTKDIDAVLRVIANAQKFIDVAVMDFLPLVNRSNAQRYWPLIDNGLREALFLRRVRVRMLVSCWKGTYLPMLNFLWSLKMFCSEPINCSFEVKYYGIPASEGAKKVPFSSVNRNKYMVTDKAAYISTSDWVGDNFVKNTGVSLVIEHKQSRRRLSKATVLEELKAVFERDWNSKYAQNLEINIFPECLELQTYQRKPPSFNLG
;
A
#
# COMPACT_ATOMS: atom_id res chain seq x y z
N MET A 1 -59.29 24.99 -22.86
CA MET A 1 -59.31 24.13 -21.68
C MET A 1 -58.25 24.65 -20.74
N GLU A 2 -58.70 25.24 -19.63
CA GLU A 2 -57.96 26.03 -18.66
C GLU A 2 -56.96 25.17 -17.89
N VAL A 3 -55.76 25.69 -17.71
CA VAL A 3 -54.74 25.14 -16.78
C VAL A 3 -54.83 25.99 -15.50
N LYS A 4 -55.25 25.40 -14.41
CA LYS A 4 -55.27 25.97 -13.08
C LYS A 4 -53.85 26.02 -12.53
N HIS A 5 -53.43 27.24 -12.13
CA HIS A 5 -52.30 27.52 -11.25
C HIS A 5 -52.74 27.26 -9.80
N ASP A 6 -52.10 26.32 -9.12
CA ASP A 6 -52.13 26.27 -7.65
C ASP A 6 -50.87 26.87 -7.09
N ARG A 7 -51.07 27.91 -6.28
CA ARG A 7 -50.05 28.63 -5.49
C ARG A 7 -49.64 27.75 -4.30
N LEU A 8 -48.37 27.52 -4.14
CA LEU A 8 -47.81 27.04 -2.90
C LEU A 8 -47.41 28.24 -2.03
N SER A 9 -47.92 28.23 -0.81
CA SER A 9 -47.74 29.22 0.24
C SER A 9 -46.33 29.15 0.82
N GLU A 10 -45.70 30.31 0.94
CA GLU A 10 -44.47 30.56 1.71
C GLU A 10 -44.76 30.49 3.21
N GLU A 11 -44.02 29.69 3.96
CA GLU A 11 -43.91 29.81 5.42
C GLU A 11 -42.56 30.42 5.80
N PRO A 12 -42.48 31.25 6.87
CA PRO A 12 -41.33 32.09 7.15
C PRO A 12 -40.28 31.39 8.01
N TYR A 13 -39.03 31.65 7.67
CA TYR A 13 -37.83 31.29 8.44
C TYR A 13 -37.84 31.97 9.82
N ASP A 14 -37.87 31.15 10.87
CA ASP A 14 -37.74 31.60 12.25
C ASP A 14 -36.24 31.73 12.61
N GLN A 15 -35.86 32.95 13.01
CA GLN A 15 -34.51 33.36 13.41
C GLN A 15 -34.21 32.87 14.82
N MET A 16 -33.33 31.89 14.97
CA MET A 16 -32.74 31.56 16.27
C MET A 16 -31.73 32.63 16.70
N LYS A 17 -32.12 33.50 17.62
CA LYS A 17 -31.26 34.45 18.33
C LYS A 17 -30.36 33.69 19.33
N VAL A 18 -29.06 33.67 19.07
CA VAL A 18 -28.05 33.29 20.04
C VAL A 18 -27.78 34.44 20.99
N LYS A 19 -28.10 34.31 22.28
CA LYS A 19 -27.72 35.23 23.35
C LYS A 19 -26.22 35.05 23.64
N MET A 20 -25.43 36.06 23.38
CA MET A 20 -24.08 36.22 23.92
C MET A 20 -24.16 36.78 25.36
N GLY A 21 -23.57 36.07 26.32
CA GLY A 21 -23.27 36.59 27.65
C GLY A 21 -21.93 37.36 27.65
N PRO A 22 -21.72 38.27 28.63
CA PRO A 22 -20.60 39.19 28.57
C PRO A 22 -19.25 38.56 28.91
N ARG A 23 -18.23 38.95 28.18
CA ARG A 23 -16.82 38.71 28.45
C ARG A 23 -16.36 39.54 29.64
N GLU A 24 -15.84 38.89 30.67
CA GLU A 24 -15.00 39.55 31.68
C GLU A 24 -13.54 39.53 31.25
N THR A 25 -12.91 40.69 31.23
CA THR A 25 -11.49 40.93 31.06
C THR A 25 -10.79 40.95 32.41
N PRO A 26 -9.66 40.28 32.62
CA PRO A 26 -8.84 40.50 33.80
C PRO A 26 -7.88 41.65 33.58
N GLN A 27 -8.00 42.69 34.45
CA GLN A 27 -7.07 43.81 34.59
C GLN A 27 -5.79 43.36 35.31
N ASN A 28 -4.65 43.84 34.81
CA ASN A 28 -3.36 43.87 35.50
C ASN A 28 -3.34 45.00 36.54
N PRO A 29 -2.68 44.83 37.69
CA PRO A 29 -2.14 45.95 38.41
C PRO A 29 -0.62 45.99 38.47
N ALA A 30 -0.16 47.22 38.40
CA ALA A 30 1.22 47.63 38.33
C ALA A 30 1.94 47.63 39.70
N ARG A 31 3.26 47.76 39.58
CA ARG A 31 4.31 48.00 40.53
C ARG A 31 4.04 48.91 41.71
N GLY A 32 4.66 48.59 42.88
CA GLY A 32 4.87 49.54 43.97
C GLY A 32 5.78 48.98 45.08
N ALA A 33 7.00 49.41 45.09
CA ALA A 33 8.01 49.69 46.11
C ALA A 33 7.87 49.16 47.58
N SER A 34 9.01 48.64 48.06
CA SER A 34 9.40 48.48 49.47
C SER A 34 9.31 49.78 50.32
N PRO A 35 9.26 49.69 51.69
CA PRO A 35 10.50 49.65 52.43
C PRO A 35 10.49 48.85 53.79
N ASN A 36 11.70 48.65 54.29
CA ASN A 36 12.14 48.15 55.58
C ASN A 36 11.33 48.61 56.81
N LEU A 37 11.23 47.75 57.84
CA LEU A 37 11.47 48.15 59.23
C LEU A 37 11.87 46.96 60.12
N TYR A 38 12.93 47.18 60.88
CA TYR A 38 13.45 46.37 61.98
C TYR A 38 12.46 46.27 63.14
N SER A 39 12.39 45.13 63.84
CA SER A 39 12.12 45.11 65.27
C SER A 39 12.66 43.87 65.93
N THR A 40 13.51 44.08 66.88
CA THR A 40 14.17 43.30 67.89
C THR A 40 13.20 42.62 68.88
N ALA A 41 13.65 41.50 69.42
CA ALA A 41 13.66 41.02 70.83
C ALA A 41 12.98 39.67 71.00
N LYS A 42 13.47 38.68 71.64
CA LYS A 42 14.07 38.44 72.96
C LYS A 42 14.46 36.97 73.08
N LYS A 43 15.67 36.70 73.54
CA LYS A 43 16.18 35.46 74.09
C LYS A 43 15.30 34.97 75.24
N LYS A 44 14.97 33.70 75.23
CA LYS A 44 14.66 32.93 76.44
C LYS A 44 15.43 31.61 76.34
N ASP A 45 16.40 31.50 77.25
CA ASP A 45 17.14 30.25 77.55
C ASP A 45 16.20 29.26 78.21
N TYR A 46 16.16 28.07 77.69
CA TYR A 46 15.74 26.86 78.41
C TYR A 46 16.78 25.76 78.19
N THR A 47 17.49 25.48 79.26
CA THR A 47 18.30 24.27 79.42
C THR A 47 17.39 23.04 79.40
N VAL A 48 17.59 22.17 78.43
CA VAL A 48 17.02 20.83 78.43
C VAL A 48 18.10 19.81 78.47
N SER A 49 18.08 19.04 79.56
CA SER A 49 18.92 17.91 79.84
C SER A 49 18.86 16.86 78.73
N VAL A 50 20.07 16.42 78.33
CA VAL A 50 20.31 15.35 77.39
C VAL A 50 19.89 14.01 78.00
N TYR A 51 18.82 13.41 77.50
CA TYR A 51 18.64 11.95 77.60
C TYR A 51 19.18 11.30 76.35
N LEU A 52 20.34 10.73 76.43
CA LEU A 52 20.89 9.82 75.43
C LEU A 52 20.02 8.54 75.42
N ASN A 53 19.15 8.41 74.46
CA ASN A 53 18.48 7.17 74.18
C ASN A 53 19.11 6.52 72.96
N ASN A 54 19.70 5.36 73.18
CA ASN A 54 20.34 4.51 72.19
C ASN A 54 19.32 4.06 71.09
N ARG A 55 19.26 4.77 69.96
CA ARG A 55 18.51 4.38 68.76
C ARG A 55 19.33 4.37 67.49
N GLY A 56 20.58 3.91 67.61
CA GLY A 56 21.57 3.92 66.51
C GLY A 56 21.65 2.62 65.70
N LYS A 57 20.75 1.65 65.84
CA LYS A 57 20.86 0.37 65.09
C LYS A 57 19.76 0.09 64.05
N SER A 58 18.69 0.90 63.99
CA SER A 58 17.55 0.64 63.09
C SER A 58 17.64 1.37 61.76
N GLU A 59 18.21 2.59 61.72
CA GLU A 59 18.30 3.38 60.49
C GLU A 59 19.34 2.85 59.49
N HIS A 60 20.43 2.27 59.97
CA HIS A 60 21.44 1.67 59.07
C HIS A 60 20.97 0.40 58.36
N SER A 61 19.98 -0.29 58.91
CA SER A 61 19.38 -1.48 58.27
C SER A 61 18.38 -1.07 57.17
N GLN A 62 17.58 -0.03 57.39
CA GLN A 62 16.64 0.45 56.36
C GLN A 62 17.34 1.09 55.18
N GLN A 63 18.42 1.89 55.41
CA GLN A 63 19.22 2.46 54.30
C GLN A 63 19.89 1.36 53.45
N LYS A 64 20.38 0.29 54.07
CA LYS A 64 20.97 -0.84 53.34
C LYS A 64 19.91 -1.59 52.51
N CYS A 65 18.68 -1.76 53.02
CA CYS A 65 17.60 -2.33 52.29
C CYS A 65 17.14 -1.45 51.10
N ILE A 66 17.05 -0.14 51.28
CA ILE A 66 16.67 0.81 50.21
C ILE A 66 17.75 0.83 49.12
N VAL A 67 19.04 0.88 49.48
CA VAL A 67 20.15 0.81 48.53
C VAL A 67 20.17 -0.53 47.79
N GLY A 68 19.94 -1.64 48.48
CA GLY A 68 19.86 -2.97 47.90
C GLY A 68 18.69 -3.08 46.90
N PHE A 69 17.51 -2.56 47.27
CA PHE A 69 16.36 -2.53 46.36
C PHE A 69 16.58 -1.64 45.13
N ALA A 70 17.16 -0.46 45.32
CA ALA A 70 17.53 0.44 44.21
C ALA A 70 18.53 -0.21 43.25
N LEU A 71 19.54 -0.93 43.77
CA LEU A 71 20.50 -1.66 42.91
C LEU A 71 19.85 -2.81 42.15
N VAL A 72 18.92 -3.54 42.75
CA VAL A 72 18.15 -4.62 42.09
C VAL A 72 17.24 -4.02 41.02
N CYS A 73 16.59 -2.89 41.28
CA CYS A 73 15.77 -2.19 40.26
C CYS A 73 16.63 -1.67 39.12
N CYS A 74 17.78 -1.04 39.40
CA CYS A 74 18.72 -0.59 38.37
C CYS A 74 19.25 -1.76 37.53
N PHE A 75 19.58 -2.88 38.20
CA PHE A 75 20.02 -4.09 37.49
C PHE A 75 18.90 -4.67 36.62
N ALA A 76 17.67 -4.77 37.13
CA ALA A 76 16.51 -5.24 36.37
C ALA A 76 16.20 -4.32 35.17
N ILE A 77 16.29 -2.99 35.35
CA ILE A 77 16.14 -2.01 34.26
C ILE A 77 17.27 -2.16 33.25
N SER A 78 18.52 -2.31 33.71
CA SER A 78 19.68 -2.51 32.81
C SER A 78 19.55 -3.81 32.01
N VAL A 79 19.12 -4.90 32.66
CA VAL A 79 18.86 -6.18 32.00
C VAL A 79 17.70 -6.03 31.00
N ALA A 80 16.60 -5.37 31.37
CA ALA A 80 15.48 -5.09 30.48
C ALA A 80 15.91 -4.22 29.29
N LEU A 81 16.76 -3.21 29.49
CA LEU A 81 17.33 -2.38 28.43
C LEU A 81 18.28 -3.18 27.52
N ILE A 82 19.10 -4.07 28.09
CA ILE A 82 19.98 -4.95 27.32
C ILE A 82 19.12 -5.92 26.49
N PHE A 83 18.11 -6.57 27.08
CA PHE A 83 17.21 -7.46 26.35
C PHE A 83 16.30 -6.74 25.35
N SER A 84 15.97 -5.45 25.57
CA SER A 84 15.25 -4.63 24.58
C SER A 84 16.15 -4.10 23.47
N ALA A 85 17.47 -4.02 23.71
CA ALA A 85 18.47 -3.58 22.74
C ALA A 85 19.15 -4.76 22.00
N VAL A 86 19.12 -5.96 22.59
CA VAL A 86 19.62 -7.17 21.93
C VAL A 86 18.45 -7.80 21.20
N ASP A 87 18.38 -7.61 19.90
CA ASP A 87 17.70 -8.57 19.04
C ASP A 87 18.38 -9.90 19.30
N ILE A 88 17.68 -10.87 19.91
CA ILE A 88 18.17 -12.25 19.98
C ILE A 88 18.38 -12.65 18.52
N PRO A 89 19.63 -12.87 18.07
CA PRO A 89 19.83 -13.41 16.73
C PRO A 89 19.20 -14.79 16.75
N GLY A 90 18.05 -14.95 16.09
CA GLY A 90 17.56 -16.26 15.74
C GLY A 90 18.69 -16.93 15.00
N SER A 91 19.21 -18.00 15.57
CA SER A 91 20.19 -18.93 15.01
C SER A 91 20.00 -19.07 13.51
N GLY A 92 20.90 -18.57 12.72
CA GLY A 92 20.90 -18.68 11.27
C GLY A 92 22.02 -17.88 10.65
N ASN A 93 23.08 -18.57 10.36
CA ASN A 93 24.16 -18.30 9.39
C ASN A 93 24.20 -16.90 8.74
N ASP A 94 25.32 -16.26 8.93
CA ASP A 94 26.00 -15.21 8.16
C ASP A 94 25.23 -14.59 6.97
N MET A 95 24.06 -14.02 7.22
CA MET A 95 23.57 -12.97 6.37
C MET A 95 24.44 -11.75 6.71
N GLU A 96 25.37 -11.38 5.84
CA GLU A 96 26.02 -10.08 5.88
C GLU A 96 24.97 -9.07 6.33
N ASP A 97 25.20 -8.40 7.44
CA ASP A 97 24.22 -7.50 8.06
C ASP A 97 24.02 -6.32 7.11
N ILE A 98 23.07 -6.49 6.15
CA ILE A 98 22.72 -5.45 5.20
C ILE A 98 22.04 -4.35 5.99
N THR A 99 22.69 -3.21 6.10
CA THR A 99 22.23 -2.00 6.79
C THR A 99 21.94 -0.88 5.79
N GLU A 100 21.40 0.22 6.26
CA GLU A 100 21.16 1.40 5.42
C GLU A 100 22.46 2.01 4.90
N ASP A 101 23.59 1.82 5.61
CA ASP A 101 24.90 2.37 5.27
C ASP A 101 25.63 1.54 4.20
N ASN A 102 25.46 0.20 4.20
CA ASN A 102 26.18 -0.71 3.31
C ASN A 102 25.31 -1.31 2.20
N CYS A 103 24.06 -0.88 2.08
CA CYS A 103 23.13 -1.44 1.09
C CYS A 103 23.49 -1.08 -0.36
N ASN A 104 23.26 -1.99 -1.29
CA ASN A 104 23.51 -1.79 -2.71
C ASN A 104 22.45 -0.92 -3.39
N ARG A 105 22.92 0.08 -4.13
CA ARG A 105 22.10 1.03 -4.90
C ARG A 105 22.13 0.79 -6.41
N ASN A 106 22.92 -0.18 -6.90
CA ASN A 106 22.97 -0.58 -8.30
C ASN A 106 21.99 -1.73 -8.54
N CYS A 107 20.87 -1.42 -9.14
CA CYS A 107 19.75 -2.34 -9.32
C CYS A 107 19.62 -2.77 -10.78
N ARG A 108 19.50 -4.07 -11.03
CA ARG A 108 18.99 -4.60 -12.29
C ARG A 108 17.47 -4.64 -12.22
N VAL A 109 16.82 -3.91 -13.10
CA VAL A 109 15.36 -3.78 -13.14
C VAL A 109 14.80 -4.50 -14.35
N GLN A 110 13.65 -5.14 -14.18
CA GLN A 110 12.96 -5.87 -15.23
C GLN A 110 11.45 -5.79 -15.03
N LEU A 111 10.72 -5.35 -16.05
CA LEU A 111 9.27 -5.49 -16.07
C LEU A 111 8.92 -6.95 -16.34
N VAL A 112 7.88 -7.43 -15.69
CA VAL A 112 7.31 -8.76 -15.90
C VAL A 112 5.82 -8.63 -16.15
N GLU A 113 5.31 -9.43 -17.07
CA GLU A 113 3.88 -9.39 -17.39
C GLU A 113 3.32 -10.78 -17.64
N ASN A 114 2.04 -10.95 -17.37
CA ASN A 114 1.28 -12.06 -17.91
C ASN A 114 0.32 -11.54 -18.99
N ILE A 115 0.42 -12.11 -20.17
CA ILE A 115 -0.52 -11.89 -21.26
C ILE A 115 -1.32 -13.17 -21.38
N PRO A 116 -2.65 -13.13 -21.17
CA PRO A 116 -3.50 -14.32 -21.24
C PRO A 116 -3.38 -15.08 -22.57
N ASP A 117 -3.47 -16.40 -22.48
CA ASP A 117 -3.50 -17.24 -23.67
C ASP A 117 -4.64 -16.84 -24.61
N GLY A 118 -4.34 -16.75 -25.92
CA GLY A 118 -5.32 -16.33 -26.94
C GLY A 118 -5.39 -14.82 -27.20
N LEU A 119 -4.64 -14.01 -26.47
CA LEU A 119 -4.41 -12.62 -26.87
C LEU A 119 -3.28 -12.55 -27.90
N ASP A 120 -3.61 -12.19 -29.14
CA ASP A 120 -2.61 -11.93 -30.17
C ASP A 120 -1.83 -10.67 -29.81
N SER A 121 -0.60 -10.83 -29.38
CA SER A 121 0.36 -9.73 -29.28
C SER A 121 0.92 -9.45 -30.69
N THR A 122 0.35 -8.49 -31.38
CA THR A 122 0.78 -8.09 -32.73
C THR A 122 2.15 -7.39 -32.73
N ASP A 123 2.65 -6.99 -31.57
CA ASP A 123 3.94 -6.32 -31.43
C ASP A 123 4.91 -7.10 -30.52
N ASN A 124 5.74 -7.93 -31.13
CA ASN A 124 6.78 -8.69 -30.44
C ASN A 124 7.89 -7.83 -29.82
N LYS A 125 7.97 -6.53 -30.16
CA LYS A 125 9.04 -5.64 -29.72
C LYS A 125 8.87 -5.15 -28.27
N THR A 126 7.64 -5.15 -27.74
CA THR A 126 7.30 -4.68 -26.38
C THR A 126 6.96 -5.82 -25.42
N LYS A 127 7.37 -7.05 -25.73
CA LYS A 127 7.08 -8.21 -24.89
C LYS A 127 8.17 -8.37 -23.83
N HIS A 128 7.77 -8.32 -22.56
CA HIS A 128 8.64 -8.60 -21.41
C HIS A 128 8.62 -10.10 -21.07
N ILE A 129 9.52 -10.54 -20.18
CA ILE A 129 9.49 -11.92 -19.70
C ILE A 129 8.16 -12.19 -18.97
N SER A 130 7.73 -13.44 -19.03
CA SER A 130 6.49 -13.83 -18.37
C SER A 130 6.64 -13.72 -16.85
N LEU A 131 5.52 -13.41 -16.18
CA LEU A 131 5.45 -13.37 -14.73
C LEU A 131 5.91 -14.71 -14.11
N PHE A 132 5.51 -15.84 -14.71
CA PHE A 132 5.97 -17.17 -14.30
C PHE A 132 7.50 -17.29 -14.33
N GLN A 133 8.12 -16.87 -15.43
CA GLN A 133 9.59 -16.89 -15.55
C GLN A 133 10.25 -15.97 -14.52
N GLY A 134 9.76 -14.74 -14.36
CA GLY A 134 10.30 -13.80 -13.39
C GLY A 134 10.21 -14.29 -11.94
N TRP A 135 9.09 -14.89 -11.54
CA TRP A 135 8.94 -15.49 -10.22
C TRP A 135 9.83 -16.73 -10.04
N THR A 136 9.96 -17.54 -11.09
CA THR A 136 10.88 -18.69 -11.09
C THR A 136 12.32 -18.25 -10.86
N GLU A 137 12.79 -17.24 -11.61
CA GLU A 137 14.13 -16.68 -11.46
C GLU A 137 14.37 -16.10 -10.05
N LEU A 138 13.35 -15.45 -9.46
CA LEU A 138 13.44 -14.95 -8.07
C LEU A 138 13.60 -16.08 -7.05
N LEU A 139 12.82 -17.17 -7.17
CA LEU A 139 12.90 -18.33 -6.28
C LEU A 139 14.23 -19.06 -6.44
N ASP A 140 14.75 -19.15 -7.68
CA ASP A 140 16.04 -19.76 -7.95
C ASP A 140 17.21 -18.93 -7.40
N ALA A 141 17.07 -17.59 -7.39
CA ALA A 141 18.06 -16.67 -6.83
C ALA A 141 18.06 -16.62 -5.28
N ALA A 142 17.06 -17.18 -4.61
CA ALA A 142 16.96 -17.17 -3.16
C ALA A 142 18.05 -18.05 -2.52
N LEU A 143 18.70 -17.52 -1.49
CA LEU A 143 19.76 -18.21 -0.73
C LEU A 143 19.39 -18.41 0.74
N HIS A 144 18.63 -17.49 1.35
CA HIS A 144 18.36 -17.48 2.79
C HIS A 144 16.88 -17.34 3.13
N SER A 145 16.16 -16.42 2.48
CA SER A 145 14.79 -16.10 2.88
C SER A 145 13.94 -15.62 1.72
N VAL A 146 12.66 -16.00 1.77
CA VAL A 146 11.62 -15.53 0.86
C VAL A 146 10.43 -15.07 1.69
N ASP A 147 10.06 -13.80 1.55
CA ASP A 147 8.90 -13.18 2.18
C ASP A 147 7.88 -12.87 1.10
N ILE A 148 6.68 -13.42 1.20
CA ILE A 148 5.62 -13.23 0.19
C ILE A 148 4.38 -12.66 0.85
N VAL A 149 3.94 -11.51 0.40
CA VAL A 149 2.63 -10.93 0.71
C VAL A 149 1.73 -11.09 -0.50
N SER A 150 0.57 -11.70 -0.29
CA SER A 150 -0.45 -11.86 -1.34
C SER A 150 -1.84 -11.97 -0.71
N SER A 151 -2.81 -11.31 -1.31
CA SER A 151 -4.21 -11.35 -0.83
C SER A 151 -4.88 -12.69 -1.06
N LYS A 152 -4.42 -13.45 -2.04
CA LYS A 152 -5.02 -14.72 -2.47
C LYS A 152 -3.95 -15.79 -2.66
N TRP A 153 -4.29 -17.01 -2.23
CA TRP A 153 -3.48 -18.21 -2.39
C TRP A 153 -4.35 -19.30 -3.02
N ALA A 154 -4.19 -19.50 -4.30
CA ALA A 154 -4.88 -20.49 -5.13
C ALA A 154 -4.00 -20.86 -6.33
N LEU A 155 -2.80 -21.40 -6.06
CA LEU A 155 -1.83 -21.80 -7.10
C LEU A 155 -2.22 -23.13 -7.75
N LYS A 156 -2.97 -23.97 -7.04
CA LYS A 156 -3.50 -25.24 -7.52
C LYS A 156 -4.95 -25.07 -7.93
N ASN A 157 -5.40 -25.97 -8.79
CA ASN A 157 -6.76 -26.00 -9.33
C ASN A 157 -7.82 -26.58 -8.36
N GLY A 158 -7.58 -26.55 -7.05
CA GLY A 158 -8.49 -27.13 -6.05
C GLY A 158 -9.84 -26.40 -5.90
N ASP A 159 -10.02 -25.27 -6.56
CA ASP A 159 -11.25 -24.48 -6.56
C ASP A 159 -12.17 -24.77 -7.79
N LEU A 160 -11.75 -25.67 -8.68
CA LEU A 160 -12.52 -26.08 -9.85
C LEU A 160 -12.63 -27.61 -9.90
N ASP A 161 -13.81 -28.13 -10.17
CA ASP A 161 -14.12 -29.57 -10.22
C ASP A 161 -13.49 -30.33 -11.40
N GLN A 162 -12.68 -29.67 -12.23
CA GLN A 162 -12.07 -30.26 -13.42
C GLN A 162 -10.56 -30.04 -13.44
N ASN A 163 -9.84 -31.10 -13.84
CA ASN A 163 -8.39 -31.08 -14.04
C ASN A 163 -8.05 -30.24 -15.28
N HIS A 164 -7.83 -28.93 -15.10
CA HIS A 164 -7.52 -28.04 -16.21
C HIS A 164 -6.00 -27.89 -16.37
N SER A 165 -5.51 -28.10 -17.59
CA SER A 165 -4.12 -27.80 -17.99
C SER A 165 -3.72 -26.33 -17.76
N LEU A 166 -4.71 -25.46 -17.44
CA LEU A 166 -4.54 -24.02 -17.24
C LEU A 166 -3.82 -23.66 -15.91
N SER A 167 -3.85 -24.54 -14.90
CA SER A 167 -3.21 -24.33 -13.58
C SER A 167 -1.73 -24.71 -13.54
N HIS A 168 -1.20 -25.33 -14.60
CA HIS A 168 0.14 -25.89 -14.65
C HIS A 168 1.26 -24.93 -14.15
N TRP A 169 1.20 -23.65 -14.52
CA TRP A 169 2.20 -22.68 -14.07
C TRP A 169 2.09 -22.37 -12.57
N GLY A 170 0.87 -22.34 -12.04
CA GLY A 170 0.62 -22.19 -10.61
C GLY A 170 1.17 -23.38 -9.82
N GLU A 171 0.91 -24.59 -10.28
CA GLU A 171 1.41 -25.83 -9.67
C GLU A 171 2.94 -25.85 -9.61
N LYS A 172 3.62 -25.46 -10.70
CA LYS A 172 5.09 -25.36 -10.73
C LYS A 172 5.64 -24.33 -9.75
N ILE A 173 5.00 -23.16 -9.60
CA ILE A 173 5.40 -22.20 -8.57
C ILE A 173 5.19 -22.79 -7.18
N PHE A 174 4.08 -23.48 -6.96
CA PHE A 174 3.81 -24.14 -5.67
C PHE A 174 4.88 -25.18 -5.32
N GLU A 175 5.28 -26.04 -6.27
CA GLU A 175 6.37 -27.01 -6.12
C GLU A 175 7.70 -26.31 -5.75
N LYS A 176 8.05 -25.21 -6.44
CA LYS A 176 9.25 -24.42 -6.11
C LYS A 176 9.20 -23.82 -4.71
N LEU A 177 8.01 -23.39 -4.24
CA LEU A 177 7.86 -22.92 -2.86
C LEU A 177 8.07 -24.03 -1.83
N GLN A 178 7.64 -25.25 -2.12
CA GLN A 178 7.88 -26.41 -1.27
C GLN A 178 9.36 -26.82 -1.25
N ASP A 179 10.05 -26.67 -2.39
CA ASP A 179 11.48 -26.99 -2.53
C ASP A 179 12.41 -26.04 -1.75
N LEU A 180 11.95 -24.85 -1.36
CA LEU A 180 12.72 -23.92 -0.51
C LEU A 180 13.20 -24.58 0.78
N LYS A 181 12.40 -25.48 1.37
CA LYS A 181 12.77 -26.24 2.56
C LYS A 181 13.99 -27.13 2.32
N THR A 182 14.05 -27.83 1.19
CA THR A 182 15.17 -28.73 0.85
C THR A 182 16.47 -27.95 0.67
N ARG A 183 16.35 -26.69 0.24
CA ARG A 183 17.44 -25.73 0.08
C ARG A 183 17.77 -24.97 1.38
N ASN A 184 17.10 -25.28 2.50
CA ASN A 184 17.24 -24.59 3.78
C ASN A 184 16.94 -23.07 3.71
N ILE A 185 15.99 -22.68 2.87
CA ILE A 185 15.55 -21.29 2.69
C ILE A 185 14.25 -21.06 3.47
N GLY A 186 14.24 -20.02 4.33
CA GLY A 186 13.08 -19.65 5.13
C GLY A 186 11.98 -19.00 4.28
N LEU A 187 10.75 -19.52 4.35
CA LEU A 187 9.57 -18.94 3.71
C LEU A 187 8.63 -18.35 4.75
N ARG A 188 8.26 -17.06 4.60
CA ARG A 188 7.33 -16.37 5.49
C ARG A 188 6.15 -15.75 4.73
N ILE A 189 4.93 -15.99 5.22
CA ILE A 189 3.70 -15.62 4.53
C ILE A 189 2.71 -15.01 5.53
N PRO A 190 2.47 -13.70 5.54
CA PRO A 190 1.29 -13.09 6.14
C PRO A 190 0.10 -13.23 5.19
N ILE A 191 -1.03 -13.69 5.69
CA ILE A 191 -2.22 -13.98 4.87
C ILE A 191 -3.50 -13.52 5.60
N ASN A 192 -4.54 -13.20 4.85
CA ASN A 192 -5.84 -12.87 5.43
C ASN A 192 -6.42 -14.04 6.25
N LYS A 193 -6.97 -13.75 7.42
CA LYS A 193 -7.54 -14.74 8.34
C LYS A 193 -8.65 -15.59 7.70
N PHE A 194 -9.42 -15.04 6.76
CA PHE A 194 -10.49 -15.80 6.08
C PHE A 194 -9.96 -16.95 5.20
N GLN A 195 -8.65 -16.97 4.87
CA GLN A 195 -8.00 -18.09 4.18
C GLN A 195 -7.46 -19.15 5.14
N PHE A 196 -7.77 -19.03 6.43
CA PHE A 196 -7.41 -20.06 7.41
C PHE A 196 -8.00 -21.41 7.04
N GLY A 197 -7.16 -22.45 7.07
CA GLY A 197 -7.57 -23.82 6.73
C GLY A 197 -7.56 -24.13 5.23
N SER A 198 -7.13 -23.22 4.35
CA SER A 198 -6.92 -23.58 2.95
C SER A 198 -5.86 -24.69 2.83
N GLN A 199 -6.11 -25.64 1.93
CA GLN A 199 -5.23 -26.80 1.76
C GLN A 199 -3.80 -26.38 1.38
N GLU A 200 -3.66 -25.36 0.52
CA GLU A 200 -2.35 -24.88 0.07
C GLU A 200 -1.52 -24.27 1.20
N THR A 201 -2.10 -23.36 1.98
CA THR A 201 -1.39 -22.73 3.10
C THR A 201 -1.07 -23.73 4.20
N THR A 202 -1.93 -24.72 4.42
CA THR A 202 -1.69 -25.83 5.34
C THR A 202 -0.52 -26.67 4.86
N ASN A 203 -0.48 -27.03 3.57
CA ASN A 203 0.62 -27.80 3.00
C ASN A 203 1.96 -27.05 3.07
N LEU A 204 1.98 -25.74 2.78
CA LEU A 204 3.19 -24.92 2.92
C LEU A 204 3.67 -24.89 4.38
N LYS A 205 2.76 -24.77 5.34
CA LYS A 205 3.09 -24.78 6.77
C LYS A 205 3.70 -26.12 7.20
N VAL A 206 3.13 -27.25 6.77
CA VAL A 206 3.68 -28.59 7.02
C VAL A 206 5.08 -28.72 6.40
N ASN A 207 5.30 -28.09 5.26
CA ASN A 207 6.61 -28.03 4.59
C ASN A 207 7.53 -26.92 5.14
N GLY A 208 7.29 -26.42 6.37
CA GLY A 208 8.21 -25.55 7.09
C GLY A 208 8.06 -24.06 6.83
N ALA A 209 7.08 -23.62 6.03
CA ALA A 209 6.78 -22.20 5.88
C ALA A 209 6.19 -21.62 7.18
N LEU A 210 6.60 -20.41 7.54
CA LEU A 210 5.99 -19.64 8.62
C LEU A 210 4.80 -18.87 8.06
N VAL A 211 3.59 -19.31 8.40
CA VAL A 211 2.33 -18.69 7.94
C VAL A 211 1.65 -18.01 9.12
N LYS A 212 1.37 -16.71 8.98
CA LYS A 212 0.62 -15.89 9.94
C LYS A 212 -0.74 -15.47 9.37
N TYR A 213 -1.80 -15.70 10.13
CA TYR A 213 -3.16 -15.34 9.74
C TYR A 213 -3.57 -14.02 10.39
N ILE A 214 -3.73 -12.99 9.57
CA ILE A 214 -3.98 -11.62 10.04
C ILE A 214 -5.44 -11.25 9.79
N ASN A 215 -6.11 -10.79 10.85
CA ASN A 215 -7.46 -10.23 10.74
C ASN A 215 -7.37 -8.71 10.59
N MET A 216 -7.37 -8.24 9.34
CA MET A 216 -7.28 -6.81 9.06
C MET A 216 -8.58 -6.05 9.36
N THR A 217 -9.72 -6.71 9.42
CA THR A 217 -11.02 -6.05 9.61
C THR A 217 -11.10 -5.22 10.90
N PRO A 218 -10.76 -5.72 12.10
CA PRO A 218 -10.76 -4.89 13.31
C PRO A 218 -9.64 -3.84 13.30
N ILE A 219 -8.52 -4.10 12.60
CA ILE A 219 -7.35 -3.22 12.60
C ILE A 219 -7.58 -1.98 11.73
N ILE A 220 -8.08 -2.17 10.50
CA ILE A 220 -8.20 -1.11 9.49
C ILE A 220 -9.57 -1.06 8.80
N GLY A 221 -10.49 -1.95 9.15
CA GLY A 221 -11.81 -2.06 8.50
C GLY A 221 -11.75 -2.63 7.07
N GLY A 222 -10.65 -3.28 6.69
CA GLY A 222 -10.40 -3.79 5.34
C GLY A 222 -9.63 -5.11 5.33
N GLU A 223 -8.83 -5.31 4.29
CA GLU A 223 -8.14 -6.57 4.00
C GLU A 223 -6.66 -6.36 3.67
N LEU A 224 -5.86 -7.44 3.78
CA LEU A 224 -4.51 -7.52 3.26
C LEU A 224 -4.59 -7.71 1.74
N ARG A 225 -4.40 -6.63 0.95
CA ARG A 225 -4.50 -6.66 -0.52
C ARG A 225 -3.20 -6.40 -1.25
N SER A 226 -2.14 -6.08 -0.53
CA SER A 226 -0.81 -5.91 -1.12
C SER A 226 -0.31 -7.19 -1.80
N SER A 227 0.50 -7.03 -2.85
CA SER A 227 1.17 -8.13 -3.53
C SER A 227 2.62 -7.77 -3.83
N PHE A 228 3.54 -8.33 -3.04
CA PHE A 228 4.97 -8.13 -3.23
C PHE A 228 5.77 -9.25 -2.59
N TRP A 229 7.02 -9.42 -3.05
CA TRP A 229 7.99 -10.36 -2.51
C TRP A 229 9.26 -9.64 -2.10
N VAL A 230 9.91 -10.14 -1.06
CA VAL A 230 11.26 -9.77 -0.66
C VAL A 230 12.09 -11.04 -0.56
N VAL A 231 13.15 -11.14 -1.35
CA VAL A 231 14.05 -12.30 -1.38
C VAL A 231 15.42 -11.84 -0.89
N ASP A 232 15.90 -12.45 0.19
CA ASP A 232 17.20 -12.18 0.83
C ASP A 232 17.44 -10.70 1.16
N ARG A 233 16.38 -9.89 1.31
CA ARG A 233 16.45 -8.42 1.43
C ARG A 233 17.26 -7.74 0.30
N LYS A 234 17.49 -8.45 -0.80
CA LYS A 234 18.28 -8.03 -1.96
C LYS A 234 17.47 -7.93 -3.25
N HIS A 235 16.46 -8.79 -3.38
CA HIS A 235 15.62 -8.84 -4.58
C HIS A 235 14.18 -8.60 -4.19
N ILE A 236 13.44 -7.92 -5.03
CA ILE A 236 12.04 -7.60 -4.78
C ILE A 236 11.18 -7.85 -6.02
N TYR A 237 9.92 -8.17 -5.78
CA TYR A 237 8.84 -8.08 -6.76
C TYR A 237 7.72 -7.20 -6.19
N ILE A 238 7.16 -6.32 -7.01
CA ILE A 238 5.94 -5.56 -6.72
C ILE A 238 5.07 -5.58 -7.98
N GLY A 239 3.79 -5.90 -7.84
CA GLY A 239 2.91 -5.94 -9.02
C GLY A 239 1.46 -6.25 -8.69
N SER A 240 0.67 -6.41 -9.74
CA SER A 240 -0.76 -6.66 -9.66
C SER A 240 -1.12 -8.12 -9.39
N ALA A 241 -0.19 -9.06 -9.69
CA ALA A 241 -0.46 -10.48 -9.62
C ALA A 241 -0.40 -11.02 -8.19
N HIS A 242 -1.34 -11.90 -7.86
CA HIS A 242 -1.39 -12.63 -6.61
C HIS A 242 -0.93 -14.09 -6.77
N MET A 243 -0.78 -14.81 -5.67
CA MET A 243 -0.46 -16.24 -5.67
C MET A 243 -1.69 -17.05 -6.12
N ASP A 244 -2.08 -16.81 -7.36
CA ASP A 244 -3.25 -17.41 -8.03
C ASP A 244 -2.81 -17.91 -9.42
N TRP A 245 -3.12 -19.16 -9.75
CA TRP A 245 -2.81 -19.74 -11.06
C TRP A 245 -3.38 -18.92 -12.23
N ARG A 246 -4.51 -18.21 -12.00
CA ARG A 246 -5.13 -17.34 -13.02
C ARG A 246 -4.25 -16.14 -13.37
N SER A 247 -3.51 -15.61 -12.39
CA SER A 247 -2.54 -14.53 -12.63
C SER A 247 -1.37 -14.96 -13.52
N LEU A 248 -1.11 -16.27 -13.64
CA LEU A 248 -0.03 -16.81 -14.45
C LEU A 248 -0.47 -17.29 -15.84
N SER A 249 -1.78 -17.33 -16.12
CA SER A 249 -2.30 -17.86 -17.41
C SER A 249 -3.51 -17.11 -17.97
N GLN A 250 -4.44 -16.62 -17.13
CA GLN A 250 -5.76 -16.16 -17.55
C GLN A 250 -5.98 -14.65 -17.37
N MET A 251 -5.19 -14.00 -16.54
CA MET A 251 -5.32 -12.55 -16.25
C MET A 251 -4.17 -11.80 -16.89
N LYS A 252 -4.46 -10.58 -17.37
CA LYS A 252 -3.39 -9.68 -17.78
C LYS A 252 -2.86 -8.96 -16.55
N GLU A 253 -1.59 -9.20 -16.26
CA GLU A 253 -0.92 -8.70 -15.07
C GLU A 253 0.38 -7.99 -15.46
N LEU A 254 0.81 -7.05 -14.63
CA LEU A 254 2.10 -6.38 -14.76
C LEU A 254 2.73 -6.19 -13.39
N GLY A 255 4.03 -6.39 -13.34
CA GLY A 255 4.85 -6.13 -12.16
C GLY A 255 6.27 -5.73 -12.54
N ILE A 256 7.05 -5.45 -11.53
CA ILE A 256 8.46 -5.10 -11.63
C ILE A 256 9.28 -5.98 -10.69
N ILE A 257 10.39 -6.49 -11.19
CA ILE A 257 11.39 -7.19 -10.39
C ILE A 257 12.66 -6.35 -10.36
N MET A 258 13.22 -6.19 -9.17
CA MET A 258 14.51 -5.56 -8.99
C MET A 258 15.48 -6.53 -8.31
N TYR A 259 16.61 -6.77 -8.95
CA TYR A 259 17.65 -7.64 -8.47
C TYR A 259 18.82 -6.83 -7.90
N ASN A 260 19.43 -7.37 -6.83
CA ASN A 260 20.58 -6.75 -6.15
C ASN A 260 20.32 -5.31 -5.70
N CYS A 261 19.12 -5.02 -5.27
CA CYS A 261 18.65 -3.69 -4.86
C CYS A 261 18.41 -3.64 -3.36
N SER A 262 19.45 -3.89 -2.54
CA SER A 262 19.25 -4.14 -1.12
C SER A 262 18.77 -2.91 -0.35
N CYS A 263 19.08 -1.68 -0.76
CA CYS A 263 18.49 -0.49 -0.12
C CYS A 263 16.96 -0.48 -0.21
N LEU A 264 16.42 -0.79 -1.39
CA LEU A 264 14.97 -0.87 -1.59
C LEU A 264 14.39 -2.17 -0.99
N GLY A 265 15.17 -3.27 -1.04
CA GLY A 265 14.82 -4.54 -0.42
C GLY A 265 14.64 -4.43 1.09
N LEU A 266 15.53 -3.70 1.78
CA LEU A 266 15.41 -3.38 3.20
C LEU A 266 14.15 -2.54 3.48
N ASP A 267 13.87 -1.55 2.64
CA ASP A 267 12.71 -0.68 2.84
C ASP A 267 11.39 -1.44 2.64
N LEU A 268 11.32 -2.32 1.63
CA LEU A 268 10.16 -3.18 1.41
C LEU A 268 10.01 -4.24 2.52
N HIS A 269 11.12 -4.75 3.05
CA HIS A 269 11.11 -5.66 4.18
C HIS A 269 10.54 -5.01 5.46
N LYS A 270 10.75 -3.70 5.67
CA LYS A 270 10.11 -2.98 6.77
C LYS A 270 8.59 -2.95 6.62
N ILE A 271 8.06 -2.84 5.39
CA ILE A 271 6.62 -2.94 5.12
C ILE A 271 6.11 -4.35 5.42
N PHE A 272 6.84 -5.38 4.97
CA PHE A 272 6.53 -6.77 5.34
C PHE A 272 6.46 -6.94 6.86
N SER A 273 7.43 -6.38 7.58
CA SER A 273 7.52 -6.47 9.04
C SER A 273 6.38 -5.75 9.76
N VAL A 274 5.83 -4.66 9.18
CA VAL A 274 4.59 -4.04 9.67
C VAL A 274 3.45 -5.06 9.67
N TYR A 275 3.21 -5.74 8.54
CA TYR A 275 2.15 -6.74 8.46
C TYR A 275 2.41 -7.94 9.36
N TRP A 276 3.67 -8.43 9.40
CA TRP A 276 4.08 -9.59 10.18
C TRP A 276 3.82 -9.45 11.68
N GLN A 277 3.81 -8.23 12.21
CA GLN A 277 3.57 -7.93 13.62
C GLN A 277 2.08 -7.81 13.99
N LEU A 278 1.17 -7.86 13.01
CA LEU A 278 -0.27 -7.66 13.24
C LEU A 278 -1.01 -8.95 13.63
N GLU A 279 -0.35 -10.10 13.62
CA GLU A 279 -0.95 -11.34 14.13
C GLU A 279 -1.37 -11.16 15.60
N TYR A 280 -2.59 -11.57 15.93
CA TYR A 280 -3.20 -11.43 17.26
C TYR A 280 -3.47 -9.99 17.73
N ARG A 281 -3.47 -9.00 16.82
CA ARG A 281 -3.87 -7.63 17.14
C ARG A 281 -5.28 -7.34 16.63
N ASP A 282 -5.98 -6.50 17.41
CA ASP A 282 -7.31 -5.99 17.04
C ASP A 282 -7.30 -4.47 16.74
N SER A 283 -6.13 -3.85 16.85
CA SER A 283 -5.92 -2.44 16.50
C SER A 283 -4.50 -2.21 16.02
N PRO A 284 -4.24 -1.17 15.20
CA PRO A 284 -2.88 -0.77 14.88
C PRO A 284 -2.17 -0.26 16.14
N PRO A 285 -0.84 -0.39 16.24
CA PRO A 285 -0.08 0.23 17.33
C PRO A 285 -0.27 1.75 17.33
N GLU A 286 -0.41 2.37 18.50
CA GLU A 286 -0.43 3.84 18.61
C GLU A 286 0.90 4.46 18.16
N ILE A 287 2.00 3.79 18.44
CA ILE A 287 3.36 4.20 18.06
C ILE A 287 4.08 3.03 17.39
N TRP A 288 4.57 3.26 16.20
CA TRP A 288 5.41 2.31 15.48
C TRP A 288 6.86 2.35 15.98
N SER A 289 7.49 1.18 16.10
CA SER A 289 8.92 1.10 16.36
C SER A 289 9.73 1.84 15.29
N LYS A 290 10.79 2.53 15.70
CA LYS A 290 11.73 3.22 14.78
C LYS A 290 12.35 2.26 13.76
N LYS A 291 12.50 0.98 14.08
CA LYS A 291 12.99 -0.06 13.16
C LYS A 291 12.09 -0.23 11.92
N LEU A 292 10.81 0.15 12.01
CA LEU A 292 9.83 0.06 10.92
C LEU A 292 9.69 1.36 10.11
N PHE A 293 10.35 2.44 10.53
CA PHE A 293 10.27 3.72 9.83
C PHE A 293 10.79 3.56 8.40
N GLY A 294 10.13 4.28 7.47
CA GLY A 294 10.50 4.25 6.06
C GLY A 294 11.93 4.75 5.83
N ILE A 295 12.69 4.06 5.00
CA ILE A 295 14.00 4.49 4.53
C ILE A 295 13.82 5.49 3.40
N SER A 296 12.79 5.31 2.59
CA SER A 296 12.47 6.16 1.45
C SER A 296 11.11 6.84 1.60
N SER A 297 11.02 8.06 1.06
CA SER A 297 9.78 8.81 0.96
C SER A 297 9.81 9.78 -0.23
N MET A 298 8.67 10.37 -0.59
CA MET A 298 8.60 11.39 -1.63
C MET A 298 9.43 12.64 -1.33
N HIS A 299 9.79 12.89 -0.06
CA HIS A 299 10.63 14.01 0.36
C HIS A 299 12.11 13.62 0.49
N SER A 300 12.38 12.34 0.70
CA SER A 300 13.72 11.76 0.81
C SER A 300 13.78 10.45 0.02
N PRO A 301 13.77 10.49 -1.32
CA PRO A 301 13.83 9.30 -2.14
C PRO A 301 15.22 8.66 -2.11
N LEU A 302 15.28 7.36 -2.31
CA LEU A 302 16.54 6.65 -2.55
C LEU A 302 17.08 7.03 -3.93
N LYS A 303 18.34 7.43 -3.98
CA LYS A 303 19.05 7.65 -5.24
C LYS A 303 19.64 6.32 -5.69
N LEU A 304 19.08 5.74 -6.73
CA LEU A 304 19.44 4.42 -7.25
C LEU A 304 19.96 4.52 -8.69
N GLN A 305 20.78 3.53 -9.07
CA GLN A 305 21.17 3.27 -10.46
C GLN A 305 20.32 2.11 -10.97
N LEU A 306 19.37 2.38 -11.85
CA LEU A 306 18.47 1.40 -12.43
C LEU A 306 18.93 1.06 -13.85
N ASN A 307 19.50 -0.12 -14.06
CA ASN A 307 20.09 -0.53 -15.36
C ASN A 307 21.10 0.49 -15.92
N GLY A 308 21.80 1.24 -15.04
CA GLY A 308 22.74 2.29 -15.42
C GLY A 308 22.13 3.69 -15.54
N PHE A 309 20.84 3.88 -15.27
CA PHE A 309 20.18 5.18 -15.22
C PHE A 309 19.97 5.65 -13.78
N GLU A 310 20.30 6.91 -13.51
CA GLU A 310 19.99 7.50 -12.20
C GLU A 310 18.49 7.73 -12.05
N ALA A 311 17.97 7.31 -10.89
CA ALA A 311 16.58 7.51 -10.53
C ALA A 311 16.43 7.82 -9.04
N ASP A 312 15.47 8.66 -8.73
CA ASP A 312 14.94 8.87 -7.40
C ASP A 312 13.76 7.90 -7.21
N VAL A 313 13.85 7.03 -6.20
CA VAL A 313 12.92 5.91 -6.01
C VAL A 313 12.41 5.90 -4.58
N TYR A 314 11.11 5.70 -4.40
CA TYR A 314 10.53 5.53 -3.08
C TYR A 314 9.33 4.58 -3.08
N LEU A 315 9.04 4.02 -1.90
CA LEU A 315 7.87 3.20 -1.65
C LEU A 315 6.79 4.02 -0.93
N ALA A 316 5.54 3.76 -1.28
CA ALA A 316 4.40 4.30 -0.57
C ALA A 316 3.44 3.18 -0.16
N THR A 317 2.66 3.40 0.90
CA THR A 317 1.76 2.38 1.46
C THR A 317 0.39 2.94 1.82
N SER A 318 -0.61 2.09 1.77
CA SER A 318 -1.95 2.30 2.30
C SER A 318 -2.33 1.19 3.29
N PRO A 319 -3.31 1.41 4.21
CA PRO A 319 -3.87 2.71 4.57
C PRO A 319 -2.96 3.51 5.51
N GLU A 320 -3.33 4.75 5.81
CA GLU A 320 -2.56 5.67 6.68
C GLU A 320 -2.19 5.07 8.03
N HIS A 321 -3.10 4.33 8.66
CA HIS A 321 -2.88 3.71 9.98
C HIS A 321 -1.76 2.65 9.97
N LEU A 322 -1.43 2.09 8.81
CA LEU A 322 -0.31 1.15 8.62
C LEU A 322 0.89 1.78 7.91
N CYS A 323 1.00 3.10 7.95
CA CYS A 323 2.09 3.87 7.35
C CYS A 323 2.98 4.48 8.44
N PRO A 324 4.06 3.80 8.90
CA PRO A 324 4.99 4.33 9.89
C PRO A 324 5.66 5.64 9.44
N SER A 325 6.20 6.41 10.38
CA SER A 325 6.93 7.65 10.09
C SER A 325 8.04 7.45 9.06
N GLY A 326 8.31 8.49 8.27
CA GLY A 326 9.32 8.45 7.20
C GLY A 326 8.85 7.77 5.91
N ARG A 327 7.63 7.24 5.86
CA ARG A 327 7.05 6.61 4.66
C ARG A 327 5.96 7.48 4.05
N THR A 328 5.88 7.47 2.73
CA THR A 328 4.82 8.18 1.98
C THR A 328 3.51 7.38 2.04
N LYS A 329 2.39 8.07 2.26
CA LYS A 329 1.06 7.49 2.06
C LYS A 329 0.81 7.28 0.57
N ASP A 330 0.19 6.17 0.20
CA ASP A 330 -0.01 5.82 -1.21
C ASP A 330 -0.83 6.86 -1.98
N ILE A 331 -1.86 7.44 -1.34
CA ILE A 331 -2.62 8.52 -1.95
C ILE A 331 -1.78 9.76 -2.24
N ASP A 332 -0.87 10.14 -1.32
CA ASP A 332 0.01 11.28 -1.51
C ASP A 332 1.00 11.04 -2.67
N ALA A 333 1.44 9.79 -2.84
CA ALA A 333 2.28 9.39 -3.97
C ALA A 333 1.54 9.54 -5.31
N VAL A 334 0.31 9.04 -5.41
CA VAL A 334 -0.53 9.20 -6.62
C VAL A 334 -0.73 10.67 -6.95
N LEU A 335 -1.14 11.47 -5.96
CA LEU A 335 -1.39 12.90 -6.17
C LEU A 335 -0.12 13.66 -6.56
N ARG A 336 1.03 13.32 -5.98
CA ARG A 336 2.32 13.92 -6.37
C ARG A 336 2.71 13.58 -7.81
N VAL A 337 2.58 12.32 -8.22
CA VAL A 337 2.88 11.91 -9.60
C VAL A 337 1.97 12.62 -10.60
N ILE A 338 0.67 12.73 -10.30
CA ILE A 338 -0.30 13.50 -11.10
C ILE A 338 0.10 14.97 -11.13
N ALA A 339 0.40 15.59 -9.98
CA ALA A 339 0.74 17.01 -9.88
C ALA A 339 2.03 17.39 -10.62
N ASN A 340 3.03 16.48 -10.65
CA ASN A 340 4.32 16.72 -11.31
C ASN A 340 4.30 16.50 -12.83
N ALA A 341 3.27 15.83 -13.36
CA ALA A 341 3.13 15.59 -14.79
C ALA A 341 2.97 16.91 -15.57
N GLN A 342 3.69 17.05 -16.69
CA GLN A 342 3.71 18.27 -17.49
C GLN A 342 3.13 18.07 -18.90
N LYS A 343 3.21 16.85 -19.46
CA LYS A 343 2.81 16.56 -20.84
C LYS A 343 1.67 15.55 -20.91
N PHE A 344 1.80 14.44 -20.19
CA PHE A 344 0.82 13.37 -20.24
C PHE A 344 0.76 12.59 -18.93
N ILE A 345 -0.39 11.97 -18.72
CA ILE A 345 -0.67 10.99 -17.67
C ILE A 345 -1.37 9.81 -18.35
N ASP A 346 -0.72 8.66 -18.42
CA ASP A 346 -1.26 7.42 -18.96
C ASP A 346 -1.48 6.44 -17.82
N VAL A 347 -2.73 6.02 -17.60
CA VAL A 347 -3.16 5.18 -16.47
C VAL A 347 -3.73 3.87 -16.96
N ALA A 348 -3.26 2.75 -16.44
CA ALA A 348 -3.87 1.44 -16.62
C ALA A 348 -4.24 0.85 -15.27
N VAL A 349 -5.53 0.71 -15.00
CA VAL A 349 -6.09 0.17 -13.76
C VAL A 349 -7.27 -0.75 -14.07
N MET A 350 -7.51 -1.71 -13.17
CA MET A 350 -8.69 -2.55 -13.30
C MET A 350 -9.95 -1.72 -13.06
N ASP A 351 -9.99 -0.98 -11.94
CA ASP A 351 -11.14 -0.19 -11.53
C ASP A 351 -10.75 1.26 -11.18
N PHE A 352 -11.62 2.21 -11.57
CA PHE A 352 -11.57 3.60 -11.16
C PHE A 352 -12.89 3.96 -10.47
N LEU A 353 -12.86 4.05 -9.13
CA LEU A 353 -14.07 4.33 -8.36
C LEU A 353 -13.75 5.29 -7.21
N PRO A 354 -14.03 6.59 -7.37
CA PRO A 354 -13.80 7.60 -6.33
C PRO A 354 -14.87 7.54 -5.22
N LEU A 355 -15.01 6.38 -4.61
CA LEU A 355 -15.95 6.10 -3.53
C LEU A 355 -15.25 5.36 -2.39
N VAL A 356 -15.69 5.63 -1.16
CA VAL A 356 -15.33 4.88 0.05
C VAL A 356 -16.59 4.39 0.75
N ASN A 357 -16.53 3.18 1.29
CA ASN A 357 -17.61 2.63 2.10
C ASN A 357 -17.38 2.99 3.57
N ARG A 358 -18.30 3.73 4.18
CA ARG A 358 -18.31 4.04 5.62
C ARG A 358 -19.66 3.70 6.22
N SER A 359 -19.68 2.91 7.29
CA SER A 359 -20.90 2.61 8.07
C SER A 359 -22.09 2.21 7.17
N ASN A 360 -21.88 1.27 6.24
CA ASN A 360 -22.85 0.79 5.26
C ASN A 360 -23.36 1.82 4.24
N ALA A 361 -22.71 3.00 4.15
CA ALA A 361 -23.01 4.00 3.14
C ALA A 361 -21.79 4.28 2.26
N GLN A 362 -22.01 4.39 0.95
CA GLN A 362 -21.00 4.86 0.02
C GLN A 362 -20.89 6.38 0.11
N ARG A 363 -19.65 6.89 0.14
CA ARG A 363 -19.38 8.33 0.12
C ARG A 363 -18.41 8.66 -1.00
N TYR A 364 -18.64 9.79 -1.64
CA TYR A 364 -17.73 10.33 -2.65
C TYR A 364 -16.38 10.67 -2.02
N TRP A 365 -15.31 10.20 -2.67
CA TRP A 365 -13.92 10.39 -2.26
C TRP A 365 -13.12 10.95 -3.43
N PRO A 366 -13.05 12.28 -3.57
CA PRO A 366 -12.69 12.94 -4.82
C PRO A 366 -11.18 13.09 -5.07
N LEU A 367 -10.29 12.62 -4.21
CA LEU A 367 -8.88 13.02 -4.22
C LEU A 367 -8.21 12.80 -5.59
N ILE A 368 -8.29 11.61 -6.13
CA ILE A 368 -7.69 11.30 -7.44
C ILE A 368 -8.48 11.98 -8.57
N ASP A 369 -9.81 11.95 -8.51
CA ASP A 369 -10.68 12.58 -9.51
C ASP A 369 -10.39 14.09 -9.61
N ASN A 370 -10.28 14.78 -8.48
CA ASN A 370 -9.93 16.22 -8.44
C ASN A 370 -8.52 16.45 -8.99
N GLY A 371 -7.53 15.63 -8.63
CA GLY A 371 -6.16 15.75 -9.15
C GLY A 371 -6.10 15.61 -10.68
N LEU A 372 -6.89 14.69 -11.25
CA LEU A 372 -6.99 14.54 -12.71
C LEU A 372 -7.66 15.76 -13.37
N ARG A 373 -8.77 16.27 -12.80
CA ARG A 373 -9.46 17.46 -13.31
C ARG A 373 -8.56 18.69 -13.25
N GLU A 374 -7.79 18.86 -12.18
CA GLU A 374 -6.81 19.93 -12.05
C GLU A 374 -5.71 19.82 -13.12
N ALA A 375 -5.17 18.61 -13.36
CA ALA A 375 -4.19 18.37 -14.41
C ALA A 375 -4.74 18.72 -15.81
N LEU A 376 -5.97 18.31 -16.09
CA LEU A 376 -6.65 18.56 -17.35
C LEU A 376 -6.96 20.05 -17.57
N PHE A 377 -7.54 20.71 -16.59
CA PHE A 377 -8.04 22.07 -16.73
C PHE A 377 -6.96 23.13 -16.57
N LEU A 378 -6.22 23.10 -15.45
CA LEU A 378 -5.24 24.17 -15.14
C LEU A 378 -3.92 23.99 -15.89
N ARG A 379 -3.45 22.75 -16.06
CA ARG A 379 -2.12 22.48 -16.62
C ARG A 379 -2.16 21.97 -18.04
N ARG A 380 -3.36 21.69 -18.58
CA ARG A 380 -3.57 21.17 -19.94
C ARG A 380 -2.77 19.90 -20.24
N VAL A 381 -2.58 19.07 -19.21
CA VAL A 381 -1.92 17.78 -19.35
C VAL A 381 -2.89 16.80 -20.01
N ARG A 382 -2.43 16.08 -21.04
CA ARG A 382 -3.22 15.01 -21.65
C ARG A 382 -3.37 13.85 -20.68
N VAL A 383 -4.58 13.35 -20.47
CA VAL A 383 -4.84 12.16 -19.64
C VAL A 383 -5.49 11.07 -20.48
N ARG A 384 -4.91 9.85 -20.42
CA ARG A 384 -5.50 8.66 -20.99
C ARG A 384 -5.69 7.60 -19.91
N MET A 385 -6.85 6.97 -19.88
CA MET A 385 -7.17 5.89 -18.96
C MET A 385 -7.55 4.62 -19.70
N LEU A 386 -6.89 3.51 -19.36
CA LEU A 386 -7.22 2.17 -19.81
C LEU A 386 -7.78 1.39 -18.63
N VAL A 387 -9.09 1.20 -18.58
CA VAL A 387 -9.77 0.50 -17.49
C VAL A 387 -10.19 -0.89 -17.94
N SER A 388 -10.33 -1.82 -17.00
CA SER A 388 -10.78 -3.17 -17.33
C SER A 388 -12.27 -3.22 -17.58
N CYS A 389 -12.69 -4.09 -18.50
CA CYS A 389 -14.09 -4.45 -18.70
C CYS A 389 -14.26 -5.97 -18.63
N TRP A 390 -15.03 -6.43 -17.69
CA TRP A 390 -15.29 -7.84 -17.42
C TRP A 390 -16.63 -8.02 -16.69
N LYS A 391 -17.08 -9.26 -16.52
CA LYS A 391 -18.40 -9.57 -15.89
C LYS A 391 -18.60 -8.94 -14.50
N GLY A 392 -17.53 -8.69 -13.74
CA GLY A 392 -17.58 -8.09 -12.41
C GLY A 392 -17.40 -6.57 -12.39
N THR A 393 -17.31 -5.90 -13.53
CA THR A 393 -17.17 -4.44 -13.60
C THR A 393 -18.35 -3.75 -12.91
N TYR A 394 -18.04 -2.88 -11.94
CA TYR A 394 -19.06 -2.12 -11.23
C TYR A 394 -19.56 -0.97 -12.10
N LEU A 395 -20.81 -1.05 -12.55
CA LEU A 395 -21.40 -0.09 -13.50
C LEU A 395 -21.27 1.38 -13.12
N PRO A 396 -21.44 1.80 -11.84
CA PRO A 396 -21.22 3.18 -11.46
C PRO A 396 -19.84 3.76 -11.79
N MET A 397 -18.80 2.91 -12.00
CA MET A 397 -17.50 3.35 -12.50
C MET A 397 -17.62 4.11 -13.81
N LEU A 398 -18.49 3.67 -14.72
CA LEU A 398 -18.73 4.31 -16.01
C LEU A 398 -19.20 5.76 -15.87
N ASN A 399 -20.06 6.03 -14.87
CA ASN A 399 -20.57 7.38 -14.62
C ASN A 399 -19.45 8.36 -14.25
N PHE A 400 -18.47 7.92 -13.47
CA PHE A 400 -17.31 8.75 -13.11
C PHE A 400 -16.40 8.99 -14.33
N LEU A 401 -16.16 7.97 -15.15
CA LEU A 401 -15.39 8.09 -16.38
C LEU A 401 -16.07 9.00 -17.40
N TRP A 402 -17.39 8.86 -17.59
CA TRP A 402 -18.17 9.77 -18.42
C TRP A 402 -18.13 11.20 -17.90
N SER A 403 -18.23 11.39 -16.59
CA SER A 403 -18.11 12.72 -15.97
C SER A 403 -16.77 13.39 -16.29
N LEU A 404 -15.65 12.64 -16.26
CA LEU A 404 -14.34 13.15 -16.66
C LEU A 404 -14.29 13.46 -18.16
N LYS A 405 -14.89 12.61 -19.01
CA LYS A 405 -14.93 12.82 -20.46
C LYS A 405 -15.76 14.05 -20.82
N MET A 406 -16.93 14.21 -20.22
CA MET A 406 -17.81 15.37 -20.44
C MET A 406 -17.22 16.67 -19.90
N PHE A 407 -16.42 16.60 -18.83
CA PHE A 407 -15.70 17.77 -18.32
C PHE A 407 -14.77 18.39 -19.36
N CYS A 408 -14.20 17.58 -20.26
CA CYS A 408 -13.31 18.04 -21.33
C CYS A 408 -14.03 18.41 -22.65
N SER A 409 -15.36 18.42 -22.67
CA SER A 409 -16.13 18.94 -23.82
C SER A 409 -16.09 20.47 -23.90
N GLU A 410 -16.59 21.02 -24.99
CA GLU A 410 -16.69 22.50 -25.14
C GLU A 410 -17.46 23.15 -23.98
N PRO A 411 -17.05 24.31 -23.49
CA PRO A 411 -15.96 25.17 -23.99
C PRO A 411 -14.56 24.87 -23.39
N ILE A 412 -14.43 23.89 -22.49
CA ILE A 412 -13.18 23.64 -21.75
C ILE A 412 -12.08 23.10 -22.65
N ASN A 413 -12.40 22.18 -23.55
CA ASN A 413 -11.49 21.66 -24.57
C ASN A 413 -10.17 21.11 -24.03
N CYS A 414 -10.23 20.22 -23.01
CA CYS A 414 -9.05 19.52 -22.48
C CYS A 414 -8.91 18.13 -23.15
N SER A 415 -7.75 17.48 -22.96
CA SER A 415 -7.46 16.19 -23.61
C SER A 415 -7.63 15.04 -22.61
N PHE A 416 -8.84 14.51 -22.51
CA PHE A 416 -9.16 13.29 -21.77
C PHE A 416 -9.68 12.20 -22.69
N GLU A 417 -9.00 11.06 -22.68
CA GLU A 417 -9.40 9.88 -23.44
C GLU A 417 -9.50 8.67 -22.50
N VAL A 418 -10.53 7.86 -22.67
CA VAL A 418 -10.71 6.64 -21.92
C VAL A 418 -11.12 5.49 -22.82
N LYS A 419 -10.43 4.37 -22.63
CA LYS A 419 -10.76 3.10 -23.29
C LYS A 419 -10.99 2.03 -22.22
N TYR A 420 -11.85 1.10 -22.51
CA TYR A 420 -11.97 -0.12 -21.74
C TYR A 420 -11.23 -1.26 -22.44
N TYR A 421 -10.62 -2.13 -21.64
CA TYR A 421 -9.85 -3.27 -22.12
C TYR A 421 -10.62 -4.56 -21.84
N GLY A 422 -11.15 -5.17 -22.88
CA GLY A 422 -11.90 -6.41 -22.78
C GLY A 422 -11.06 -7.59 -23.27
N ILE A 423 -10.87 -8.60 -22.43
CA ILE A 423 -10.17 -9.82 -22.79
C ILE A 423 -11.21 -10.85 -23.24
N PRO A 424 -11.18 -11.35 -24.49
CA PRO A 424 -12.07 -12.39 -24.93
C PRO A 424 -11.80 -13.67 -24.14
N ALA A 425 -12.84 -14.23 -23.53
CA ALA A 425 -12.74 -15.50 -22.82
C ALA A 425 -12.69 -16.66 -23.81
N SER A 426 -11.65 -17.50 -23.75
CA SER A 426 -11.63 -18.78 -24.44
C SER A 426 -12.76 -19.69 -23.91
N GLU A 427 -13.20 -20.69 -24.68
CA GLU A 427 -14.26 -21.60 -24.26
C GLU A 427 -13.99 -22.25 -22.89
N GLY A 428 -12.74 -22.63 -22.62
CA GLY A 428 -12.34 -23.15 -21.32
C GLY A 428 -12.38 -22.09 -20.21
N ALA A 429 -11.98 -20.85 -20.52
CA ALA A 429 -11.93 -19.75 -19.58
C ALA A 429 -13.32 -19.18 -19.23
N LYS A 430 -14.34 -19.33 -20.08
CA LYS A 430 -15.71 -18.89 -19.80
C LYS A 430 -16.31 -19.49 -18.52
N LYS A 431 -15.87 -20.69 -18.16
CA LYS A 431 -16.32 -21.41 -16.95
C LYS A 431 -15.49 -21.08 -15.72
N VAL A 432 -14.34 -20.38 -15.89
CA VAL A 432 -13.42 -20.07 -14.80
C VAL A 432 -13.82 -18.73 -14.18
N PRO A 433 -14.19 -18.69 -12.89
CA PRO A 433 -14.47 -17.42 -12.21
C PRO A 433 -13.24 -16.50 -12.21
N PHE A 434 -13.46 -15.21 -12.43
CA PHE A 434 -12.39 -14.19 -12.42
C PHE A 434 -11.29 -14.38 -13.48
N SER A 435 -11.56 -15.12 -14.56
CA SER A 435 -10.68 -15.19 -15.73
C SER A 435 -10.90 -14.02 -16.67
N SER A 436 -10.00 -13.85 -17.64
CA SER A 436 -10.12 -12.86 -18.72
C SER A 436 -10.29 -11.42 -18.23
N VAL A 437 -9.45 -11.03 -17.27
CA VAL A 437 -9.48 -9.71 -16.63
C VAL A 437 -8.13 -9.01 -16.82
N ASN A 438 -8.15 -7.73 -17.20
CA ASN A 438 -6.96 -6.89 -17.15
C ASN A 438 -6.80 -6.33 -15.73
N ARG A 439 -5.76 -6.78 -15.02
CA ARG A 439 -5.47 -6.38 -13.63
C ARG A 439 -4.27 -5.45 -13.51
N ASN A 440 -3.82 -4.86 -14.58
CA ASN A 440 -2.75 -3.87 -14.55
C ASN A 440 -3.07 -2.74 -13.57
N LYS A 441 -2.08 -2.26 -12.83
CA LYS A 441 -2.21 -1.22 -11.80
C LYS A 441 -0.99 -0.30 -11.86
N TYR A 442 -0.94 0.55 -12.86
CA TYR A 442 0.17 1.48 -13.01
C TYR A 442 -0.26 2.81 -13.65
N MET A 443 0.56 3.81 -13.45
CA MET A 443 0.50 5.10 -14.12
C MET A 443 1.91 5.45 -14.61
N VAL A 444 2.00 5.98 -15.83
CA VAL A 444 3.24 6.54 -16.38
C VAL A 444 2.98 7.95 -16.85
N THR A 445 3.91 8.85 -16.52
CA THR A 445 3.90 10.26 -16.95
C THR A 445 5.21 10.61 -17.64
N ASP A 446 5.34 11.84 -18.09
CA ASP A 446 6.62 12.34 -18.63
C ASP A 446 7.71 12.53 -17.55
N LYS A 447 7.39 12.29 -16.28
CA LYS A 447 8.31 12.46 -15.13
C LYS A 447 8.52 11.21 -14.31
N ALA A 448 7.49 10.38 -14.14
CA ALA A 448 7.52 9.28 -13.21
C ALA A 448 6.77 8.05 -13.72
N ALA A 449 7.21 6.88 -13.25
CA ALA A 449 6.45 5.63 -13.26
C ALA A 449 5.94 5.36 -11.84
N TYR A 450 4.66 5.01 -11.73
CA TYR A 450 4.01 4.54 -10.52
C TYR A 450 3.47 3.13 -10.80
N ILE A 451 3.97 2.14 -10.06
CA ILE A 451 3.54 0.74 -10.16
C ILE A 451 2.99 0.33 -8.81
N SER A 452 1.74 -0.15 -8.78
CA SER A 452 1.01 -0.39 -7.54
C SER A 452 0.43 -1.80 -7.45
N THR A 453 0.09 -2.18 -6.24
CA THR A 453 -0.72 -3.35 -5.94
C THR A 453 -2.21 -3.01 -5.82
N SER A 454 -2.58 -1.73 -5.88
CA SER A 454 -3.91 -1.21 -5.62
C SER A 454 -4.58 -0.63 -6.87
N ASP A 455 -5.87 -0.93 -7.06
CA ASP A 455 -6.71 -0.22 -8.00
C ASP A 455 -7.12 1.15 -7.47
N TRP A 456 -7.56 2.04 -8.36
CA TRP A 456 -7.97 3.41 -8.01
C TRP A 456 -9.41 3.45 -7.48
N VAL A 457 -9.63 2.70 -6.42
CA VAL A 457 -10.87 2.65 -5.64
C VAL A 457 -10.58 3.24 -4.27
N GLY A 458 -11.42 4.14 -3.77
CA GLY A 458 -11.16 4.86 -2.52
C GLY A 458 -10.87 3.96 -1.32
N ASP A 459 -11.56 2.81 -1.21
CA ASP A 459 -11.32 1.84 -0.13
C ASP A 459 -9.90 1.25 -0.13
N ASN A 460 -9.23 1.17 -1.30
CA ASN A 460 -7.86 0.67 -1.39
C ASN A 460 -6.82 1.64 -0.80
N PHE A 461 -7.17 2.92 -0.67
CA PHE A 461 -6.30 3.92 -0.02
C PHE A 461 -6.64 4.13 1.45
N VAL A 462 -7.89 3.85 1.86
CA VAL A 462 -8.39 4.17 3.21
C VAL A 462 -8.46 2.98 4.13
N LYS A 463 -8.74 1.78 3.62
CA LYS A 463 -8.99 0.58 4.41
C LYS A 463 -8.11 -0.61 4.04
N ASN A 464 -7.86 -0.85 2.74
CA ASN A 464 -7.11 -2.01 2.31
C ASN A 464 -5.61 -1.71 2.29
N THR A 465 -4.79 -2.74 2.52
CA THR A 465 -3.36 -2.57 2.37
C THR A 465 -2.97 -2.48 0.90
N GLY A 466 -2.06 -1.58 0.60
CA GLY A 466 -1.46 -1.39 -0.71
C GLY A 466 0.01 -1.01 -0.58
N VAL A 467 0.76 -1.33 -1.62
CA VAL A 467 2.16 -0.90 -1.78
C VAL A 467 2.34 -0.39 -3.19
N SER A 468 2.99 0.74 -3.32
CA SER A 468 3.39 1.28 -4.61
C SER A 468 4.87 1.66 -4.64
N LEU A 469 5.42 1.57 -5.84
CA LEU A 469 6.77 1.97 -6.18
C LEU A 469 6.70 3.16 -7.12
N VAL A 470 7.37 4.25 -6.76
CA VAL A 470 7.52 5.42 -7.61
C VAL A 470 8.96 5.54 -8.07
N ILE A 471 9.16 5.72 -9.37
CA ILE A 471 10.46 5.88 -10.02
C ILE A 471 10.44 7.18 -10.80
N GLU A 472 11.29 8.14 -10.42
CA GLU A 472 11.49 9.41 -11.12
C GLU A 472 12.89 9.40 -11.74
N HIS A 473 12.98 9.32 -13.08
CA HIS A 473 14.27 9.34 -13.77
C HIS A 473 14.82 10.76 -13.87
N LYS A 474 16.10 10.93 -13.56
CA LYS A 474 16.82 12.17 -13.86
C LYS A 474 17.12 12.21 -15.36
N GLN A 475 16.84 13.33 -16.00
CA GLN A 475 17.18 13.52 -17.40
C GLN A 475 18.69 13.38 -17.58
N SER A 476 19.12 12.25 -18.15
CA SER A 476 20.52 12.05 -18.52
C SER A 476 20.75 12.68 -19.90
N ARG A 477 21.80 13.51 -20.03
CA ARG A 477 22.25 14.03 -21.33
C ARG A 477 22.88 12.96 -22.22
N ARG A 478 23.17 11.77 -21.69
CA ARG A 478 23.71 10.63 -22.43
C ARG A 478 22.57 9.74 -22.89
N ARG A 479 22.35 9.62 -24.20
CA ARG A 479 21.54 8.55 -24.78
C ARG A 479 22.28 7.22 -24.59
N LEU A 480 21.86 6.47 -23.58
CA LEU A 480 22.21 5.05 -23.48
C LEU A 480 21.39 4.26 -24.49
N SER A 481 21.94 3.18 -25.01
CA SER A 481 21.27 2.32 -26.01
C SER A 481 20.06 1.53 -25.45
N LYS A 482 19.84 1.58 -24.12
CA LYS A 482 18.75 0.87 -23.43
C LYS A 482 17.64 1.85 -23.06
N ALA A 483 16.41 1.36 -23.07
CA ALA A 483 15.25 2.11 -22.61
C ALA A 483 15.24 2.22 -21.06
N THR A 484 14.70 3.33 -20.56
CA THR A 484 14.42 3.52 -19.14
C THR A 484 13.13 2.79 -18.76
N VAL A 485 12.91 2.54 -17.45
CA VAL A 485 11.66 1.93 -16.94
C VAL A 485 10.43 2.73 -17.38
N LEU A 486 10.51 4.06 -17.43
CA LEU A 486 9.41 4.91 -17.90
C LEU A 486 9.10 4.66 -19.38
N GLU A 487 10.13 4.57 -20.23
CA GLU A 487 9.98 4.29 -21.64
C GLU A 487 9.42 2.90 -21.92
N GLU A 488 9.90 1.89 -21.17
CA GLU A 488 9.39 0.52 -21.24
C GLU A 488 7.91 0.46 -20.81
N LEU A 489 7.55 1.08 -19.68
CA LEU A 489 6.19 1.10 -19.17
C LEU A 489 5.24 1.87 -20.11
N LYS A 490 5.72 2.96 -20.68
CA LYS A 490 4.98 3.70 -21.72
C LYS A 490 4.77 2.86 -22.97
N ALA A 491 5.77 2.09 -23.41
CA ALA A 491 5.64 1.20 -24.55
C ALA A 491 4.58 0.10 -24.31
N VAL A 492 4.51 -0.45 -23.09
CA VAL A 492 3.44 -1.37 -22.68
C VAL A 492 2.07 -0.69 -22.79
N PHE A 493 1.94 0.54 -22.27
CA PHE A 493 0.69 1.28 -22.36
C PHE A 493 0.27 1.52 -23.81
N GLU A 494 1.17 1.99 -24.66
CA GLU A 494 0.89 2.25 -26.08
C GLU A 494 0.50 0.98 -26.85
N ARG A 495 1.17 -0.15 -26.59
CA ARG A 495 0.79 -1.45 -27.15
C ARG A 495 -0.64 -1.82 -26.79
N ASP A 496 -0.96 -1.75 -25.48
CA ASP A 496 -2.28 -2.12 -24.97
C ASP A 496 -3.36 -1.14 -25.44
N TRP A 497 -3.06 0.16 -25.46
CA TRP A 497 -3.96 1.23 -25.91
C TRP A 497 -4.35 1.12 -27.38
N ASN A 498 -3.41 0.69 -28.23
CA ASN A 498 -3.61 0.56 -29.66
C ASN A 498 -4.04 -0.85 -30.09
N SER A 499 -4.23 -1.76 -29.13
CA SER A 499 -4.67 -3.11 -29.42
C SER A 499 -6.16 -3.16 -29.82
N LYS A 500 -6.54 -4.21 -30.55
CA LYS A 500 -7.96 -4.50 -30.87
C LYS A 500 -8.85 -4.73 -29.65
N TYR A 501 -8.24 -4.97 -28.49
CA TYR A 501 -8.92 -5.23 -27.21
C TYR A 501 -9.25 -3.95 -26.43
N ALA A 502 -8.68 -2.80 -26.85
CA ALA A 502 -8.91 -1.50 -26.24
C ALA A 502 -9.94 -0.71 -27.07
N GLN A 503 -11.15 -0.62 -26.57
CA GLN A 503 -12.28 0.05 -27.24
C GLN A 503 -12.61 1.37 -26.56
N ASN A 504 -13.01 2.38 -27.32
CA ASN A 504 -13.40 3.68 -26.76
C ASN A 504 -14.65 3.54 -25.88
N LEU A 505 -14.63 4.24 -24.76
CA LEU A 505 -15.84 4.40 -23.95
C LEU A 505 -16.72 5.48 -24.58
N GLU A 506 -17.84 5.06 -25.17
CA GLU A 506 -18.84 5.94 -25.77
C GLU A 506 -20.00 6.18 -24.80
N ILE A 507 -20.59 7.40 -24.86
CA ILE A 507 -21.72 7.76 -24.03
C ILE A 507 -22.95 7.00 -24.55
N ASN A 508 -23.71 6.42 -23.61
CA ASN A 508 -24.92 5.63 -23.89
C ASN A 508 -24.71 4.30 -24.66
N ILE A 509 -23.47 3.89 -24.88
CA ILE A 509 -23.16 2.56 -25.41
C ILE A 509 -22.52 1.77 -24.28
N PHE A 510 -23.24 0.72 -23.82
CA PHE A 510 -22.68 -0.20 -22.86
C PHE A 510 -21.69 -1.12 -23.58
N PRO A 511 -20.47 -1.28 -23.04
CA PRO A 511 -19.51 -2.22 -23.58
C PRO A 511 -20.06 -3.65 -23.64
N GLU A 512 -19.84 -4.37 -24.72
CA GLU A 512 -20.28 -5.76 -24.89
C GLU A 512 -19.77 -6.71 -23.80
N CYS A 513 -18.64 -6.41 -23.20
CA CYS A 513 -18.07 -7.16 -22.07
C CYS A 513 -18.92 -7.07 -20.79
N LEU A 514 -19.84 -6.13 -20.71
CA LEU A 514 -20.87 -6.02 -19.68
C LEU A 514 -22.12 -6.74 -20.17
N GLU A 515 -22.06 -8.07 -20.37
CA GLU A 515 -23.29 -8.84 -20.58
C GLU A 515 -24.27 -8.45 -19.47
N LEU A 516 -25.45 -8.00 -19.89
CA LEU A 516 -26.56 -7.52 -19.08
C LEU A 516 -26.66 -8.29 -17.77
N GLN A 517 -26.02 -7.79 -16.73
CA GLN A 517 -26.35 -8.22 -15.39
C GLN A 517 -27.77 -7.74 -15.16
N THR A 518 -28.72 -8.68 -15.24
CA THR A 518 -30.07 -8.47 -14.74
C THR A 518 -29.95 -7.79 -13.40
N TYR A 519 -30.46 -6.58 -13.31
CA TYR A 519 -30.49 -5.68 -12.19
C TYR A 519 -30.90 -6.41 -10.89
N GLN A 520 -29.95 -7.08 -10.22
CA GLN A 520 -30.16 -7.52 -8.87
C GLN A 520 -29.75 -6.33 -7.97
N ARG A 521 -30.76 -5.71 -7.36
CA ARG A 521 -30.69 -4.59 -6.41
C ARG A 521 -29.99 -4.94 -5.09
N LYS A 522 -28.91 -5.69 -5.09
CA LYS A 522 -28.00 -5.77 -3.94
C LYS A 522 -26.68 -5.15 -4.38
N PRO A 523 -26.20 -4.11 -3.66
CA PRO A 523 -24.82 -3.72 -3.85
C PRO A 523 -23.99 -4.97 -3.62
N PRO A 524 -23.07 -5.33 -4.52
CA PRO A 524 -22.20 -6.45 -4.26
C PRO A 524 -21.49 -6.17 -2.94
N SER A 525 -21.68 -7.05 -1.96
CA SER A 525 -20.66 -7.24 -0.96
C SER A 525 -19.42 -7.53 -1.78
N PHE A 526 -18.41 -6.64 -1.76
CA PHE A 526 -17.14 -6.85 -2.42
C PHE A 526 -16.40 -8.01 -1.74
N ASN A 527 -16.90 -9.20 -1.91
CA ASN A 527 -16.14 -10.43 -1.83
C ASN A 527 -15.46 -10.63 -3.19
N LEU A 528 -14.58 -9.72 -3.53
CA LEU A 528 -13.53 -9.96 -4.51
C LEU A 528 -12.53 -10.87 -3.82
N GLY A 529 -12.72 -12.17 -4.00
CA GLY A 529 -11.83 -13.22 -3.56
C GLY A 529 -10.35 -12.99 -3.91
#